data_4b5c51e68b2dd9b429cc30f708fa77cf
#
_entry.id   4b5c51e68b2dd9b429cc30f708fa77cf
#
_cell.length_a   1.000
_cell.length_b   1.000
_cell.length_c   1.000
_cell.angle_alpha   90.00
_cell.angle_beta   90.00
_cell.angle_gamma   90.00
#
_symmetry.space_group_name_H-M   'P 1'
#
loop_
_entity.id
_entity.type
_entity.pdbx_description
1 polymer ?
#
loop_
_entity_poly.entity_id
_entity_poly.type
_entity_poly.pdbx_seq_one_letter_code
_entity_poly.pdbx_strand_id
1 'polypeptide(L)'
;MEINLTTSYVGFLSLAVFFVAYVVVMAEEFTHLKKSKPVILSAAIIWGIIAFYFSGDKTYAKEIEHALEHNILEFAELFLFLLVAMTYINALEERKVFDVVRYQLTSRGFSFRQLFVFTGIITFFLSPIADNLTTALVMCSVLMACGKGNAKFISIGCINIVVAANAGGAYS
;
A
#
# COMPACT_ATOMS: atom_id res chain seq x y z
N MET A 1 20.89 16.71 -21.33
CA MET A 1 19.94 16.27 -22.38
C MET A 1 19.07 15.22 -21.70
N GLU A 2 17.80 15.51 -21.43
CA GLU A 2 16.96 14.53 -20.72
C GLU A 2 16.69 13.31 -21.60
N ILE A 3 16.88 12.11 -21.05
CA ILE A 3 16.53 10.87 -21.73
C ILE A 3 15.01 10.82 -21.91
N ASN A 4 14.56 11.12 -23.13
CA ASN A 4 13.12 11.06 -23.43
C ASN A 4 12.74 9.64 -23.88
N LEU A 5 12.32 8.81 -22.95
CA LEU A 5 11.87 7.45 -23.20
C LEU A 5 10.43 7.36 -23.72
N THR A 6 9.66 8.45 -23.64
CA THR A 6 8.21 8.45 -23.94
C THR A 6 7.88 8.14 -25.41
N THR A 7 8.78 8.43 -26.34
CA THR A 7 8.60 8.17 -27.78
C THR A 7 9.50 7.07 -28.33
N SER A 8 10.34 6.47 -27.48
CA SER A 8 11.29 5.43 -27.88
C SER A 8 10.66 4.04 -27.85
N TYR A 9 11.14 3.15 -28.72
CA TYR A 9 10.75 1.73 -28.70
C TYR A 9 10.99 1.08 -27.33
N VAL A 10 12.07 1.47 -26.65
CA VAL A 10 12.42 0.98 -25.30
C VAL A 10 11.41 1.42 -24.26
N GLY A 11 10.88 2.64 -24.35
CA GLY A 11 9.83 3.11 -23.47
C GLY A 11 8.54 2.32 -23.62
N PHE A 12 8.13 2.04 -24.87
CA PHE A 12 6.94 1.22 -25.13
C PHE A 12 7.12 -0.23 -24.67
N LEU A 13 8.31 -0.80 -24.84
CA LEU A 13 8.61 -2.15 -24.37
C LEU A 13 8.57 -2.22 -22.84
N SER A 14 9.19 -1.25 -22.16
CA SER A 14 9.16 -1.13 -20.70
C SER A 14 7.73 -0.99 -20.16
N LEU A 15 6.92 -0.19 -20.83
CA LEU A 15 5.51 -0.04 -20.50
C LEU A 15 4.72 -1.36 -20.68
N ALA A 16 5.00 -2.10 -21.76
CA ALA A 16 4.37 -3.40 -21.99
C ALA A 16 4.74 -4.41 -20.88
N VAL A 17 6.02 -4.47 -20.49
CA VAL A 17 6.48 -5.32 -19.37
C VAL A 17 5.77 -4.94 -18.07
N PHE A 18 5.63 -3.64 -17.79
CA PHE A 18 4.91 -3.15 -16.62
C PHE A 18 3.44 -3.61 -16.63
N PHE A 19 2.73 -3.45 -17.75
CA PHE A 19 1.34 -3.89 -17.85
C PHE A 19 1.17 -5.40 -17.68
N VAL A 20 2.05 -6.19 -18.28
CA VAL A 20 2.04 -7.66 -18.10
C VAL A 20 2.25 -8.03 -16.64
N ALA A 21 3.23 -7.42 -15.98
CA ALA A 21 3.47 -7.64 -14.56
C ALA A 21 2.24 -7.27 -13.70
N TYR A 22 1.61 -6.13 -14.02
CA TYR A 22 0.40 -5.69 -13.32
C TYR A 22 -0.77 -6.67 -13.47
N VAL A 23 -0.98 -7.20 -14.66
CA VAL A 23 -1.98 -8.27 -14.90
C VAL A 23 -1.66 -9.51 -14.07
N VAL A 24 -0.39 -9.92 -14.01
CA VAL A 24 0.04 -11.07 -13.18
C VAL A 24 -0.18 -10.81 -11.69
N VAL A 25 0.06 -9.57 -11.22
CA VAL A 25 -0.24 -9.17 -9.83
C VAL A 25 -1.73 -9.26 -9.53
N MET A 26 -2.59 -8.81 -10.46
CA MET A 26 -4.05 -8.93 -10.30
C MET A 26 -4.53 -10.38 -10.30
N ALA A 27 -3.83 -11.25 -11.01
CA ALA A 27 -4.12 -12.69 -11.08
C ALA A 27 -3.52 -13.50 -9.92
N GLU A 28 -3.15 -12.88 -8.79
CA GLU A 28 -2.56 -13.53 -7.61
C GLU A 28 -3.40 -14.72 -7.12
N GLU A 29 -4.72 -14.57 -7.09
CA GLU A 29 -5.64 -15.62 -6.64
C GLU A 29 -5.56 -16.89 -7.51
N PHE A 30 -5.23 -16.74 -8.80
CA PHE A 30 -5.09 -17.85 -9.74
C PHE A 30 -3.67 -18.41 -9.79
N THR A 31 -2.67 -17.54 -9.65
CA THR A 31 -1.25 -17.90 -9.79
C THR A 31 -0.60 -18.33 -8.49
N HIS A 32 -1.22 -18.03 -7.34
CA HIS A 32 -0.66 -18.22 -6.00
C HIS A 32 0.73 -17.58 -5.81
N LEU A 33 1.10 -16.62 -6.66
CA LEU A 33 2.34 -15.87 -6.58
C LEU A 33 2.13 -14.62 -5.72
N LYS A 34 2.96 -14.44 -4.69
CA LYS A 34 2.95 -13.19 -3.91
C LYS A 34 3.18 -12.00 -4.84
N LYS A 35 2.40 -10.93 -4.70
CA LYS A 35 2.44 -9.69 -5.52
C LYS A 35 3.84 -9.10 -5.69
N SER A 36 4.69 -9.20 -4.67
CA SER A 36 6.05 -8.69 -4.72
C SER A 36 6.95 -9.35 -5.76
N LYS A 37 6.76 -10.65 -6.06
CA LYS A 37 7.63 -11.38 -6.98
C LYS A 37 7.55 -10.86 -8.43
N PRO A 38 6.35 -10.78 -9.06
CA PRO A 38 6.26 -10.24 -10.42
C PRO A 38 6.66 -8.76 -10.50
N VAL A 39 6.43 -7.96 -9.45
CA VAL A 39 6.85 -6.55 -9.42
C VAL A 39 8.37 -6.41 -9.43
N ILE A 40 9.07 -7.12 -8.54
CA ILE A 40 10.54 -7.08 -8.47
C ILE A 40 11.16 -7.59 -9.78
N LEU A 41 10.63 -8.69 -10.32
CA LEU A 41 11.12 -9.25 -11.59
C LEU A 41 10.92 -8.26 -12.74
N SER A 42 9.75 -7.65 -12.85
CA SER A 42 9.49 -6.66 -13.92
C SER A 42 10.37 -5.42 -13.78
N ALA A 43 10.61 -4.92 -12.58
CA ALA A 43 11.52 -3.82 -12.34
C ALA A 43 12.94 -4.16 -12.81
N ALA A 44 13.44 -5.35 -12.47
CA ALA A 44 14.76 -5.82 -12.92
C ALA A 44 14.84 -5.95 -14.44
N ILE A 45 13.80 -6.48 -15.11
CA ILE A 45 13.72 -6.58 -16.56
C ILE A 45 13.72 -5.20 -17.22
N ILE A 46 12.90 -4.26 -16.72
CA ILE A 46 12.81 -2.90 -17.27
C ILE A 46 14.16 -2.19 -17.16
N TRP A 47 14.79 -2.21 -15.98
CA TRP A 47 16.12 -1.62 -15.82
C TRP A 47 17.18 -2.31 -16.68
N GLY A 48 17.11 -3.65 -16.85
CA GLY A 48 17.98 -4.39 -17.74
C GLY A 48 17.83 -3.98 -19.21
N ILE A 49 16.60 -3.80 -19.69
CA ILE A 49 16.30 -3.34 -21.06
C ILE A 49 16.86 -1.93 -21.28
N ILE A 50 16.63 -1.00 -20.34
CA ILE A 50 17.13 0.38 -20.44
C ILE A 50 18.66 0.39 -20.45
N ALA A 51 19.29 -0.30 -19.50
CA ALA A 51 20.74 -0.36 -19.41
C ALA A 51 21.40 -0.99 -20.66
N PHE A 52 20.81 -2.06 -21.19
CA PHE A 52 21.31 -2.71 -22.40
C PHE A 52 21.21 -1.80 -23.63
N TYR A 53 20.10 -1.12 -23.80
CA TYR A 53 19.88 -0.23 -24.95
C TYR A 53 20.87 0.94 -24.98
N PHE A 54 21.16 1.53 -23.83
CA PHE A 54 22.07 2.66 -23.70
C PHE A 54 23.53 2.28 -23.41
N SER A 55 23.87 1.00 -23.37
CA SER A 55 25.22 0.52 -23.07
C SER A 55 26.30 0.97 -24.06
N GLY A 56 25.89 1.38 -25.27
CA GLY A 56 26.81 1.88 -26.32
C GLY A 56 27.24 3.33 -26.17
N ASP A 57 26.59 4.12 -25.34
CA ASP A 57 26.87 5.55 -25.19
C ASP A 57 27.23 5.90 -23.74
N LYS A 58 28.52 6.28 -23.56
CA LYS A 58 29.07 6.62 -22.23
C LYS A 58 28.39 7.82 -21.56
N THR A 59 27.75 8.68 -22.33
CA THR A 59 27.05 9.85 -21.77
C THR A 59 25.77 9.42 -21.07
N TYR A 60 24.99 8.57 -21.72
CA TYR A 60 23.74 8.05 -21.13
C TYR A 60 23.98 7.04 -20.02
N ALA A 61 25.10 6.30 -20.06
CA ALA A 61 25.42 5.34 -19.01
C ALA A 61 25.47 6.00 -17.61
N LYS A 62 26.08 7.19 -17.49
CA LYS A 62 26.12 7.93 -16.22
C LYS A 62 24.74 8.45 -15.78
N GLU A 63 23.91 8.91 -16.71
CA GLU A 63 22.54 9.37 -16.39
C GLU A 63 21.67 8.20 -15.90
N ILE A 64 21.83 7.02 -16.50
CA ILE A 64 21.11 5.81 -16.08
C ILE A 64 21.59 5.34 -14.71
N GLU A 65 22.90 5.34 -14.47
CA GLU A 65 23.48 5.01 -13.16
C GLU A 65 22.93 5.92 -12.08
N HIS A 66 22.92 7.24 -12.30
CA HIS A 66 22.37 8.21 -11.37
C HIS A 66 20.85 8.03 -11.15
N ALA A 67 20.10 7.75 -12.20
CA ALA A 67 18.67 7.47 -12.09
C ALA A 67 18.39 6.19 -11.30
N LEU A 68 19.19 5.14 -11.49
CA LEU A 68 19.10 3.90 -10.74
C LEU A 68 19.44 4.10 -9.26
N GLU A 69 20.53 4.82 -8.97
CA GLU A 69 20.92 5.17 -7.60
C GLU A 69 19.82 5.97 -6.89
N HIS A 70 19.24 6.95 -7.57
CA HIS A 70 18.14 7.75 -7.03
C HIS A 70 16.91 6.89 -6.69
N ASN A 71 16.50 6.00 -7.59
CA ASN A 71 15.38 5.09 -7.33
C ASN A 71 15.66 4.11 -6.19
N ILE A 72 16.91 3.62 -6.07
CA ILE A 72 17.31 2.74 -4.96
C ILE A 72 17.28 3.52 -3.63
N LEU A 73 17.72 4.78 -3.65
CA LEU A 73 17.70 5.64 -2.47
C LEU A 73 16.26 5.90 -2.01
N GLU A 74 15.36 6.31 -2.91
CA GLU A 74 13.94 6.49 -2.60
C GLU A 74 13.31 5.21 -2.04
N PHE A 75 13.61 4.07 -2.65
CA PHE A 75 13.15 2.78 -2.13
C PHE A 75 13.68 2.50 -0.72
N ALA A 76 14.96 2.79 -0.46
CA ALA A 76 15.56 2.58 0.86
C ALA A 76 14.95 3.50 1.91
N GLU A 77 14.67 4.76 1.58
CA GLU A 77 14.01 5.73 2.47
C GLU A 77 12.60 5.26 2.84
N LEU A 78 11.80 4.86 1.85
CA LEU A 78 10.46 4.29 2.08
C LEU A 78 10.51 3.01 2.91
N PHE A 79 11.46 2.12 2.63
CA PHE A 79 11.63 0.87 3.38
C PHE A 79 11.98 1.13 4.85
N LEU A 80 12.92 2.03 5.12
CA LEU A 80 13.31 2.41 6.48
C LEU A 80 12.14 3.08 7.23
N PHE A 81 11.41 3.95 6.54
CA PHE A 81 10.21 4.57 7.11
C PHE A 81 9.16 3.52 7.50
N LEU A 82 8.85 2.59 6.59
CA LEU A 82 7.88 1.51 6.85
C LEU A 82 8.35 0.59 7.98
N LEU A 83 9.65 0.28 8.06
CA LEU A 83 10.21 -0.55 9.12
C LEU A 83 10.00 0.09 10.50
N VAL A 84 10.27 1.39 10.61
CA VAL A 84 10.05 2.15 11.85
C VAL A 84 8.56 2.23 12.17
N ALA A 85 7.71 2.58 11.19
CA ALA A 85 6.27 2.66 11.37
C ALA A 85 5.67 1.33 11.85
N MET A 86 6.03 0.20 11.22
CA MET A 86 5.58 -1.13 11.63
C MET A 86 6.03 -1.51 13.03
N THR A 87 7.24 -1.10 13.44
CA THR A 87 7.72 -1.32 14.81
C THR A 87 6.84 -0.58 15.82
N TYR A 88 6.46 0.68 15.53
CA TYR A 88 5.53 1.44 16.38
C TYR A 88 4.15 0.81 16.45
N ILE A 89 3.61 0.35 15.33
CA ILE A 89 2.29 -0.30 15.27
C ILE A 89 2.28 -1.56 16.10
N ASN A 90 3.30 -2.43 15.95
CA ASN A 90 3.43 -3.64 16.75
C ASN A 90 3.51 -3.32 18.26
N ALA A 91 4.26 -2.28 18.64
CA ALA A 91 4.31 -1.83 20.02
C ALA A 91 2.95 -1.32 20.55
N LEU A 92 2.16 -0.63 19.72
CA LEU A 92 0.80 -0.19 20.07
C LEU A 92 -0.15 -1.38 20.22
N GLU A 93 -0.03 -2.38 19.36
CA GLU A 93 -0.81 -3.63 19.42
C GLU A 93 -0.48 -4.44 20.68
N GLU A 94 0.81 -4.65 20.98
CA GLU A 94 1.25 -5.32 22.21
C GLU A 94 0.75 -4.61 23.47
N ARG A 95 0.71 -3.27 23.45
CA ARG A 95 0.17 -2.46 24.54
C ARG A 95 -1.35 -2.39 24.58
N LYS A 96 -2.05 -3.12 23.71
CA LYS A 96 -3.50 -3.17 23.62
C LYS A 96 -4.19 -1.83 23.44
N VAL A 97 -3.53 -0.87 22.79
CA VAL A 97 -4.09 0.45 22.53
C VAL A 97 -5.38 0.34 21.70
N PHE A 98 -5.42 -0.56 20.74
CA PHE A 98 -6.60 -0.82 19.92
C PHE A 98 -7.76 -1.44 20.71
N ASP A 99 -7.45 -2.24 21.76
CA ASP A 99 -8.47 -2.77 22.68
C ASP A 99 -9.13 -1.64 23.49
N VAL A 100 -8.38 -0.59 23.85
CA VAL A 100 -8.95 0.60 24.52
C VAL A 100 -9.92 1.33 23.59
N VAL A 101 -9.57 1.51 22.32
CA VAL A 101 -10.46 2.11 21.31
C VAL A 101 -11.73 1.26 21.17
N ARG A 102 -11.58 -0.07 21.06
CA ARG A 102 -12.69 -1.02 21.03
C ARG A 102 -13.59 -0.89 22.27
N TYR A 103 -13.00 -0.88 23.46
CA TYR A 103 -13.73 -0.75 24.71
C TYR A 103 -14.52 0.56 24.77
N GLN A 104 -13.91 1.68 24.42
CA GLN A 104 -14.57 2.99 24.42
C GLN A 104 -15.74 3.06 23.43
N LEU A 105 -15.61 2.48 22.24
CA LEU A 105 -16.67 2.43 21.25
C LEU A 105 -17.82 1.50 21.67
N THR A 106 -17.50 0.39 22.35
CA THR A 106 -18.49 -0.60 22.79
C THR A 106 -19.25 -0.12 24.04
N SER A 107 -18.54 0.50 24.98
CA SER A 107 -19.10 0.90 26.30
C SER A 107 -20.04 2.12 26.21
N ARG A 108 -19.85 2.99 25.23
CA ARG A 108 -20.65 4.22 25.08
C ARG A 108 -22.03 4.02 24.46
N GLY A 109 -22.38 2.79 24.04
CA GLY A 109 -23.71 2.47 23.53
C GLY A 109 -24.10 3.23 22.26
N PHE A 110 -23.14 3.53 21.38
CA PHE A 110 -23.36 4.23 20.12
C PHE A 110 -24.40 3.52 19.24
N SER A 111 -25.20 4.30 18.54
CA SER A 111 -26.08 3.80 17.49
C SER A 111 -25.27 3.31 16.28
N PHE A 112 -25.83 2.43 15.47
CA PHE A 112 -25.15 1.91 14.27
C PHE A 112 -24.70 3.04 13.32
N ARG A 113 -25.46 4.11 13.21
CA ARG A 113 -25.09 5.28 12.40
C ARG A 113 -23.87 6.00 12.96
N GLN A 114 -23.82 6.19 14.27
CA GLN A 114 -22.66 6.80 14.94
C GLN A 114 -21.42 5.92 14.82
N LEU A 115 -21.54 4.60 15.03
CA LEU A 115 -20.45 3.65 14.84
C LEU A 115 -19.89 3.71 13.42
N PHE A 116 -20.76 3.74 12.41
CA PHE A 116 -20.37 3.85 11.02
C PHE A 116 -19.52 5.12 10.77
N VAL A 117 -19.99 6.27 11.24
CA VAL A 117 -19.28 7.56 11.04
C VAL A 117 -17.99 7.60 11.83
N PHE A 118 -18.01 7.25 13.12
CA PHE A 118 -16.82 7.31 13.97
C PHE A 118 -15.73 6.33 13.52
N THR A 119 -16.09 5.09 13.17
CA THR A 119 -15.11 4.14 12.67
C THR A 119 -14.47 4.60 11.36
N GLY A 120 -15.24 5.17 10.44
CA GLY A 120 -14.72 5.76 9.20
C GLY A 120 -13.75 6.92 9.45
N ILE A 121 -14.13 7.86 10.31
CA ILE A 121 -13.28 9.02 10.66
C ILE A 121 -11.97 8.55 11.33
N ILE A 122 -12.07 7.70 12.34
CA ILE A 122 -10.89 7.19 13.06
C ILE A 122 -9.96 6.45 12.07
N THR A 123 -10.54 5.61 11.21
CA THR A 123 -9.80 4.87 10.20
C THR A 123 -9.05 5.79 9.24
N PHE A 124 -9.72 6.83 8.76
CA PHE A 124 -9.12 7.80 7.84
C PHE A 124 -7.88 8.47 8.42
N PHE A 125 -7.94 8.93 9.67
CA PHE A 125 -6.81 9.59 10.32
C PHE A 125 -5.74 8.62 10.85
N LEU A 126 -6.11 7.39 11.14
CA LEU A 126 -5.18 6.37 11.63
C LEU A 126 -4.37 5.74 10.49
N SER A 127 -4.96 5.60 9.32
CA SER A 127 -4.35 4.91 8.17
C SER A 127 -3.03 5.50 7.69
N PRO A 128 -2.83 6.84 7.62
CA PRO A 128 -1.53 7.42 7.27
C PRO A 128 -0.39 7.03 8.23
N ILE A 129 -0.72 6.67 9.46
CA ILE A 129 0.25 6.35 10.51
C ILE A 129 0.50 4.84 10.59
N ALA A 130 -0.58 4.05 10.45
CA ALA A 130 -0.60 2.63 10.81
C ALA A 130 -0.74 1.68 9.61
N ASP A 131 -0.49 2.11 8.40
CA ASP A 131 -0.80 1.47 7.11
C ASP A 131 -2.29 1.08 6.91
N ASN A 132 -2.66 0.95 5.64
CA ASN A 132 -4.06 0.74 5.24
C ASN A 132 -4.59 -0.63 5.68
N LEU A 133 -3.77 -1.68 5.52
CA LEU A 133 -4.19 -3.05 5.79
C LEU A 133 -4.38 -3.28 7.29
N THR A 134 -3.38 -2.92 8.09
CA THR A 134 -3.43 -3.07 9.55
C THR A 134 -4.58 -2.25 10.14
N THR A 135 -4.72 -0.98 9.72
CA THR A 135 -5.82 -0.12 10.16
C THR A 135 -7.18 -0.71 9.81
N ALA A 136 -7.35 -1.21 8.59
CA ALA A 136 -8.61 -1.83 8.16
C ALA A 136 -8.92 -3.08 8.98
N LEU A 137 -7.97 -3.98 9.19
CA LEU A 137 -8.17 -5.20 9.96
C LEU A 137 -8.55 -4.91 11.41
N VAL A 138 -7.82 -4.01 12.08
CA VAL A 138 -8.10 -3.61 13.46
C VAL A 138 -9.48 -2.97 13.57
N MET A 139 -9.80 -2.00 12.71
CA MET A 139 -11.09 -1.30 12.80
C MET A 139 -12.27 -2.17 12.37
N CYS A 140 -12.11 -3.10 11.43
CA CYS A 140 -13.13 -4.10 11.13
C CYS A 140 -13.37 -5.04 12.33
N SER A 141 -12.33 -5.45 13.05
CA SER A 141 -12.48 -6.27 14.26
C SER A 141 -13.25 -5.52 15.37
N VAL A 142 -12.97 -4.22 15.54
CA VAL A 142 -13.71 -3.34 16.43
C VAL A 142 -15.20 -3.25 16.04
N LEU A 143 -15.46 -3.03 14.74
CA LEU A 143 -16.83 -2.92 14.23
C LEU A 143 -17.61 -4.23 14.39
N MET A 144 -16.99 -5.38 14.12
CA MET A 144 -17.60 -6.70 14.34
C MET A 144 -17.99 -6.90 15.79
N ALA A 145 -17.15 -6.49 16.74
CA ALA A 145 -17.44 -6.59 18.16
C ALA A 145 -18.62 -5.67 18.59
N CYS A 146 -18.75 -4.49 17.95
CA CYS A 146 -19.82 -3.53 18.26
C CYS A 146 -21.12 -3.82 17.51
N GLY A 147 -21.06 -4.58 16.41
CA GLY A 147 -22.18 -4.79 15.48
C GLY A 147 -23.28 -5.71 15.98
N LYS A 148 -23.14 -6.30 17.17
CA LYS A 148 -24.16 -7.13 17.86
C LYS A 148 -24.81 -8.20 16.94
N GLY A 149 -24.03 -8.78 16.02
CA GLY A 149 -24.52 -9.82 15.09
C GLY A 149 -25.33 -9.31 13.90
N ASN A 150 -25.46 -8.00 13.70
CA ASN A 150 -26.12 -7.46 12.51
C ASN A 150 -25.20 -7.55 11.28
N ALA A 151 -25.30 -8.65 10.53
CA ALA A 151 -24.44 -8.93 9.37
C ALA A 151 -24.48 -7.81 8.30
N LYS A 152 -25.65 -7.24 8.04
CA LYS A 152 -25.81 -6.16 7.06
C LYS A 152 -25.04 -4.89 7.48
N PHE A 153 -25.15 -4.51 8.76
CA PHE A 153 -24.42 -3.38 9.30
C PHE A 153 -22.90 -3.62 9.27
N ILE A 154 -22.48 -4.82 9.68
CA ILE A 154 -21.05 -5.19 9.68
C ILE A 154 -20.47 -5.14 8.28
N SER A 155 -21.14 -5.72 7.26
CA SER A 155 -20.65 -5.68 5.88
C SER A 155 -20.49 -4.27 5.35
N ILE A 156 -21.51 -3.42 5.51
CA ILE A 156 -21.48 -2.03 5.03
C ILE A 156 -20.42 -1.23 5.80
N GLY A 157 -20.29 -1.45 7.10
CA GLY A 157 -19.31 -0.77 7.93
C GLY A 157 -17.87 -1.19 7.62
N CYS A 158 -17.62 -2.47 7.32
CA CYS A 158 -16.29 -2.93 6.87
C CYS A 158 -15.91 -2.32 5.50
N ILE A 159 -16.86 -2.20 4.58
CA ILE A 159 -16.62 -1.51 3.31
C ILE A 159 -16.24 -0.04 3.56
N ASN A 160 -16.97 0.66 4.42
CA ASN A 160 -16.65 2.04 4.81
C ASN A 160 -15.25 2.16 5.40
N ILE A 161 -14.86 1.25 6.28
CA ILE A 161 -13.52 1.21 6.90
C ILE A 161 -12.44 1.01 5.83
N VAL A 162 -12.61 0.06 4.91
CA VAL A 162 -11.63 -0.20 3.84
C VAL A 162 -11.50 1.01 2.92
N VAL A 163 -12.61 1.65 2.55
CA VAL A 163 -12.58 2.87 1.73
C VAL A 163 -11.89 4.01 2.48
N ALA A 164 -12.23 4.20 3.77
CA ALA A 164 -11.62 5.23 4.61
C ALA A 164 -10.11 4.99 4.82
N ALA A 165 -9.69 3.73 5.01
CA ALA A 165 -8.27 3.38 5.13
C ALA A 165 -7.49 3.71 3.86
N ASN A 166 -8.01 3.33 2.68
CA ASN A 166 -7.37 3.64 1.42
C ASN A 166 -7.34 5.14 1.14
N ALA A 167 -8.43 5.86 1.43
CA ALA A 167 -8.48 7.30 1.24
C ALA A 167 -7.51 8.04 2.19
N GLY A 168 -7.41 7.61 3.45
CA GLY A 168 -6.47 8.15 4.42
C GLY A 168 -5.02 7.89 4.02
N GLY A 169 -4.69 6.65 3.61
CA GLY A 169 -3.35 6.31 3.17
C GLY A 169 -2.92 6.97 1.86
N ALA A 170 -3.86 7.32 0.98
CA ALA A 170 -3.55 8.07 -0.23
C ALA A 170 -3.25 9.56 0.04
N TYR A 171 -3.59 10.06 1.23
CA TYR A 171 -3.35 11.44 1.63
C TYR A 171 -1.99 11.65 2.30
N SER A 172 -1.29 10.58 2.67
CA SER A 172 0.05 10.62 3.26
C SER A 172 1.11 10.51 2.17
#